data_ee2a893772dcb1e1bb7afcea836df6d6
#
_entry.id   ee2a893772dcb1e1bb7afcea836df6d6
#
_cell.length_a   1.000
_cell.length_b   1.000
_cell.length_c   1.000
_cell.angle_alpha   90.00
_cell.angle_beta   90.00
_cell.angle_gamma   90.00
#
_symmetry.space_group_name_H-M   'P 1'
#
loop_
_entity.id
_entity.type
_entity.pdbx_description
1 polymer ?
#
loop_
_entity_poly.entity_id
_entity_poly.type
_entity_poly.pdbx_seq_one_letter_code
_entity_poly.pdbx_strand_id
1 'polypeptide(L)'
;FLFNGELISETEFKDYYEYHKKNVYEVIRIINSKILFLNDHISRLSNSILLMYGNKINLDDLIPNIEKVIQENEIFNGNIKIEFIFKDDKVNIYIYPISFYYPDTRFGVTSVTLNIERDNPYIKSYNYSLKKKMEKSIEDNGVYEVLLVNKDGLITEGSRSNIYFIKDDSFFTAPIHMVLNGVTRINVNKIIRNLGFNLFENAVHVDDIDKFDACFLTSTSSNVLSINRINDIQINSSENKYLNMVSSSFEKYLKKI
;
A
#
# COMPACT_ATOMS: atom_id res chain seq x y z
N PHE A 1 14.44 -5.07 -16.17
CA PHE A 1 14.27 -3.67 -15.81
C PHE A 1 13.97 -2.85 -17.07
N LEU A 2 13.27 -1.72 -16.91
CA LEU A 2 12.96 -0.80 -18.00
C LEU A 2 13.25 0.64 -17.55
N PHE A 3 13.93 1.39 -18.39
CA PHE A 3 14.24 2.80 -18.20
C PHE A 3 13.81 3.60 -19.44
N ASN A 4 12.92 4.57 -19.26
CA ASN A 4 12.42 5.45 -20.34
C ASN A 4 11.95 4.69 -21.60
N GLY A 5 11.29 3.52 -21.43
CA GLY A 5 10.77 2.68 -22.52
C GLY A 5 11.76 1.62 -23.06
N GLU A 6 13.02 1.67 -22.67
CA GLU A 6 14.05 0.73 -23.09
C GLU A 6 14.32 -0.34 -22.02
N LEU A 7 14.44 -1.60 -22.43
CA LEU A 7 14.89 -2.68 -21.55
C LEU A 7 16.37 -2.52 -21.23
N ILE A 8 16.69 -2.62 -19.96
CA ILE A 8 18.06 -2.54 -19.44
C ILE A 8 18.35 -3.71 -18.51
N SER A 9 19.60 -4.06 -18.35
CA SER A 9 20.06 -5.04 -17.38
C SER A 9 19.96 -4.50 -15.94
N GLU A 10 20.05 -5.37 -14.95
CA GLU A 10 20.12 -4.96 -13.54
C GLU A 10 21.35 -4.11 -13.22
N THR A 11 22.47 -4.35 -13.92
CA THR A 11 23.70 -3.57 -13.76
C THR A 11 23.49 -2.14 -14.26
N GLU A 12 22.99 -1.99 -15.48
CA GLU A 12 22.67 -0.69 -16.06
C GLU A 12 21.61 0.06 -15.23
N PHE A 13 20.61 -0.66 -14.69
CA PHE A 13 19.63 -0.04 -13.80
C PHE A 13 20.30 0.58 -12.57
N LYS A 14 21.26 -0.09 -11.94
CA LYS A 14 22.00 0.46 -10.79
C LYS A 14 22.81 1.70 -11.16
N ASP A 15 23.33 1.76 -12.38
CA ASP A 15 24.08 2.91 -12.89
C ASP A 15 23.18 4.11 -13.22
N TYR A 16 21.98 3.87 -13.74
CA TYR A 16 21.02 4.92 -14.12
C TYR A 16 20.10 5.37 -12.99
N TYR A 17 19.88 4.50 -11.96
CA TYR A 17 18.92 4.78 -10.92
C TYR A 17 19.46 5.84 -9.96
N GLU A 18 18.85 7.01 -10.00
CA GLU A 18 19.13 8.10 -9.08
C GLU A 18 17.92 8.35 -8.19
N TYR A 19 18.12 8.22 -6.87
CA TYR A 19 17.10 8.69 -5.94
C TYR A 19 16.95 10.22 -6.02
N HIS A 20 15.71 10.68 -6.18
CA HIS A 20 15.39 12.09 -6.16
C HIS A 20 14.21 12.36 -5.22
N LYS A 21 14.25 13.52 -4.50
CA LYS A 21 13.20 13.92 -3.56
C LYS A 21 11.84 14.10 -4.24
N LYS A 22 11.82 14.55 -5.48
CA LYS A 22 10.59 14.69 -6.28
C LYS A 22 10.37 13.41 -7.07
N ASN A 23 9.58 12.52 -6.54
CA ASN A 23 9.22 11.26 -7.19
C ASN A 23 7.76 10.91 -6.89
N VAL A 24 7.16 10.16 -7.80
CA VAL A 24 5.86 9.52 -7.63
C VAL A 24 6.03 8.06 -8.02
N TYR A 25 5.45 7.14 -7.28
CA TYR A 25 5.59 5.72 -7.57
C TYR A 25 4.29 4.94 -7.42
N GLU A 26 4.23 3.80 -8.08
CA GLU A 26 3.24 2.77 -7.87
C GLU A 26 3.88 1.42 -7.62
N VAL A 27 3.17 0.58 -6.86
CA VAL A 27 3.46 -0.84 -6.74
C VAL A 27 2.22 -1.58 -7.18
N ILE A 28 2.37 -2.46 -8.17
CA ILE A 28 1.29 -3.23 -8.77
C ILE A 28 1.53 -4.71 -8.54
N ARG A 29 0.49 -5.43 -8.13
CA ARG A 29 0.52 -6.87 -7.93
C ARG A 29 0.23 -7.60 -9.23
N ILE A 30 1.03 -8.63 -9.50
CA ILE A 30 0.84 -9.59 -10.59
C ILE A 30 0.45 -10.93 -9.97
N ILE A 31 -0.64 -11.53 -10.45
CA ILE A 31 -1.07 -12.89 -10.09
C ILE A 31 -1.43 -13.65 -11.36
N ASN A 32 -0.85 -14.83 -11.57
CA ASN A 32 -1.02 -15.63 -12.79
C ASN A 32 -0.75 -14.83 -14.06
N SER A 33 0.33 -14.04 -14.05
CA SER A 33 0.73 -13.08 -15.09
C SER A 33 -0.29 -11.98 -15.41
N LYS A 34 -1.33 -11.83 -14.61
CA LYS A 34 -2.33 -10.76 -14.74
C LYS A 34 -2.03 -9.59 -13.82
N ILE A 35 -2.21 -8.39 -14.32
CA ILE A 35 -2.03 -7.14 -13.59
C ILE A 35 -3.31 -6.85 -12.78
N LEU A 36 -3.20 -6.82 -11.47
CA LEU A 36 -4.35 -6.53 -10.61
C LEU A 36 -4.65 -5.02 -10.54
N PHE A 37 -5.93 -4.67 -10.65
CA PHE A 37 -6.44 -3.30 -10.46
C PHE A 37 -5.70 -2.22 -11.27
N LEU A 38 -5.27 -2.55 -12.48
CA LEU A 38 -4.45 -1.67 -13.33
C LEU A 38 -5.03 -0.26 -13.45
N ASN A 39 -6.33 -0.14 -13.77
CA ASN A 39 -6.97 1.17 -13.96
C ASN A 39 -6.98 2.02 -12.68
N ASP A 40 -7.17 1.41 -11.50
CA ASP A 40 -7.14 2.12 -10.23
C ASP A 40 -5.72 2.62 -9.92
N HIS A 41 -4.68 1.81 -10.22
CA HIS A 41 -3.29 2.19 -10.06
C HIS A 41 -2.88 3.33 -11.00
N ILE A 42 -3.25 3.25 -12.28
CA ILE A 42 -2.96 4.31 -13.28
C ILE A 42 -3.68 5.61 -12.90
N SER A 43 -4.93 5.54 -12.47
CA SER A 43 -5.69 6.71 -12.03
C SER A 43 -5.02 7.39 -10.82
N ARG A 44 -4.57 6.62 -9.83
CA ARG A 44 -3.87 7.16 -8.66
C ARG A 44 -2.50 7.73 -9.03
N LEU A 45 -1.76 7.05 -9.90
CA LEU A 45 -0.47 7.53 -10.42
C LEU A 45 -0.63 8.88 -11.13
N SER A 46 -1.57 8.96 -12.07
CA SER A 46 -1.87 10.19 -12.82
C SER A 46 -2.25 11.34 -11.88
N ASN A 47 -3.09 11.08 -10.87
CA ASN A 47 -3.48 12.07 -9.87
C ASN A 47 -2.28 12.50 -9.01
N SER A 48 -1.44 11.57 -8.57
CA SER A 48 -0.24 11.87 -7.78
C SER A 48 0.76 12.72 -8.58
N ILE A 49 0.93 12.43 -9.88
CA ILE A 49 1.76 13.24 -10.79
C ILE A 49 1.19 14.64 -10.91
N LEU A 50 -0.10 14.77 -11.17
CA LEU A 50 -0.77 16.08 -11.31
C LEU A 50 -0.63 16.93 -10.05
N LEU A 51 -0.86 16.33 -8.87
CA LEU A 51 -0.77 17.04 -7.58
C LEU A 51 0.67 17.47 -7.24
N MET A 52 1.68 16.66 -7.63
CA MET A 52 3.09 16.98 -7.32
C MET A 52 3.73 17.96 -8.30
N TYR A 53 3.36 17.88 -9.60
CA TYR A 53 4.06 18.60 -10.68
C TYR A 53 3.19 19.61 -11.41
N GLY A 54 1.88 19.63 -11.14
CA GLY A 54 0.93 20.56 -11.77
C GLY A 54 0.58 20.24 -13.22
N ASN A 55 1.23 19.24 -13.84
CA ASN A 55 1.03 18.87 -15.24
C ASN A 55 0.62 17.41 -15.37
N LYS A 56 -0.22 17.13 -16.37
CA LYS A 56 -0.49 15.75 -16.80
C LYS A 56 0.65 15.24 -17.66
N ILE A 57 1.01 13.98 -17.48
CA ILE A 57 1.95 13.26 -18.34
C ILE A 57 1.17 12.27 -19.18
N ASN A 58 1.58 12.09 -20.44
CA ASN A 58 1.06 11.01 -21.25
C ASN A 58 1.53 9.66 -20.68
N LEU A 59 0.57 8.76 -20.44
CA LEU A 59 0.79 7.42 -19.90
C LEU A 59 0.42 6.32 -20.91
N ASP A 60 0.26 6.64 -22.22
CA ASP A 60 -0.20 5.69 -23.25
C ASP A 60 0.72 4.48 -23.36
N ASP A 61 2.05 4.71 -23.27
CA ASP A 61 3.05 3.64 -23.35
C ASP A 61 3.26 2.89 -22.01
N LEU A 62 2.60 3.31 -20.94
CA LEU A 62 2.86 2.75 -19.61
C LEU A 62 2.42 1.29 -19.52
N ILE A 63 1.24 0.96 -20.04
CA ILE A 63 0.71 -0.43 -20.02
C ILE A 63 1.58 -1.36 -20.86
N PRO A 64 1.89 -1.06 -22.14
CA PRO A 64 2.84 -1.86 -22.94
C PRO A 64 4.19 -2.07 -22.26
N ASN A 65 4.71 -1.04 -21.60
CA ASN A 65 5.98 -1.11 -20.89
C ASN A 65 5.92 -2.01 -19.63
N ILE A 66 4.81 -1.98 -18.90
CA ILE A 66 4.58 -2.91 -17.76
C ILE A 66 4.53 -4.35 -18.28
N GLU A 67 3.74 -4.61 -19.33
CA GLU A 67 3.60 -5.94 -19.94
C GLU A 67 4.95 -6.47 -20.45
N LYS A 68 5.76 -5.61 -21.07
CA LYS A 68 7.12 -5.94 -21.50
C LYS A 68 8.00 -6.37 -20.32
N VAL A 69 7.94 -5.68 -19.18
CA VAL A 69 8.69 -6.06 -17.97
C VAL A 69 8.19 -7.39 -17.41
N ILE A 70 6.87 -7.63 -17.40
CA ILE A 70 6.29 -8.90 -16.94
C ILE A 70 6.81 -10.06 -17.80
N GLN A 71 6.76 -9.91 -19.12
CA GLN A 71 7.16 -10.92 -20.08
C GLN A 71 8.65 -11.23 -19.99
N GLU A 72 9.51 -10.20 -20.04
CA GLU A 72 10.97 -10.36 -20.03
C GLU A 72 11.52 -10.94 -18.71
N ASN A 73 10.79 -10.78 -17.60
CA ASN A 73 11.17 -11.34 -16.31
C ASN A 73 10.34 -12.58 -15.93
N GLU A 74 9.51 -13.11 -16.84
CA GLU A 74 8.66 -14.29 -16.64
C GLU A 74 7.85 -14.22 -15.34
N ILE A 75 7.28 -13.03 -15.02
CA ILE A 75 6.62 -12.79 -13.75
C ILE A 75 5.25 -13.47 -13.75
N PHE A 76 5.15 -14.62 -13.13
CA PHE A 76 3.89 -15.30 -12.91
C PHE A 76 3.16 -14.77 -11.67
N ASN A 77 3.86 -14.64 -10.55
CA ASN A 77 3.38 -13.98 -9.32
C ASN A 77 4.47 -13.06 -8.77
N GLY A 78 4.13 -11.81 -8.49
CA GLY A 78 5.12 -10.85 -8.00
C GLY A 78 4.58 -9.45 -7.87
N ASN A 79 5.46 -8.51 -7.65
CA ASN A 79 5.18 -7.10 -7.66
C ASN A 79 6.07 -6.37 -8.66
N ILE A 80 5.50 -5.39 -9.33
CA ILE A 80 6.23 -4.43 -10.17
C ILE A 80 6.16 -3.07 -9.51
N LYS A 81 7.28 -2.36 -9.51
CA LYS A 81 7.35 -0.97 -9.10
C LYS A 81 7.53 -0.08 -10.34
N ILE A 82 6.79 1.01 -10.36
CA ILE A 82 6.84 2.05 -11.38
C ILE A 82 7.23 3.32 -10.65
N GLU A 83 8.27 4.01 -11.10
CA GLU A 83 8.70 5.28 -10.52
C GLU A 83 8.84 6.35 -11.59
N PHE A 84 8.29 7.51 -11.31
CA PHE A 84 8.50 8.73 -12.06
C PHE A 84 9.40 9.64 -11.22
N ILE A 85 10.58 9.90 -11.70
CA ILE A 85 11.58 10.76 -11.06
C ILE A 85 11.74 12.02 -11.90
N PHE A 86 11.53 13.16 -11.25
CA PHE A 86 11.56 14.47 -11.90
C PHE A 86 12.83 15.21 -11.50
N LYS A 87 13.67 15.49 -12.49
CA LYS A 87 14.95 16.17 -12.33
C LYS A 87 15.17 17.11 -13.49
N ASP A 88 15.47 18.37 -13.22
CA ASP A 88 15.86 19.38 -14.23
C ASP A 88 14.90 19.42 -15.45
N ASP A 89 13.59 19.55 -15.19
CA ASP A 89 12.50 19.56 -16.17
C ASP A 89 12.38 18.26 -17.02
N LYS A 90 13.12 17.23 -16.68
CA LYS A 90 13.02 15.90 -17.29
C LYS A 90 12.31 14.93 -16.35
N VAL A 91 11.62 13.96 -16.97
CA VAL A 91 10.97 12.86 -16.28
C VAL A 91 11.69 11.58 -16.64
N ASN A 92 12.24 10.89 -15.65
CA ASN A 92 12.77 9.55 -15.81
C ASN A 92 11.76 8.55 -15.29
N ILE A 93 11.45 7.55 -16.12
CA ILE A 93 10.47 6.51 -15.81
C ILE A 93 11.22 5.18 -15.65
N TYR A 94 11.05 4.57 -14.49
CA TYR A 94 11.60 3.26 -14.17
C TYR A 94 10.47 2.28 -13.92
N ILE A 95 10.55 1.08 -14.52
CA ILE A 95 9.64 -0.03 -14.29
C ILE A 95 10.47 -1.29 -14.02
N TYR A 96 10.25 -1.90 -12.86
CA TYR A 96 11.08 -3.04 -12.45
C TYR A 96 10.38 -3.96 -11.44
N PRO A 97 10.74 -5.26 -11.45
CA PRO A 97 10.26 -6.19 -10.44
C PRO A 97 10.85 -5.88 -9.06
N ILE A 98 10.06 -6.08 -8.02
CA ILE A 98 10.52 -5.96 -6.64
C ILE A 98 10.18 -7.22 -5.85
N SER A 99 11.11 -7.62 -4.99
CA SER A 99 10.88 -8.68 -4.02
C SER A 99 9.99 -8.17 -2.89
N PHE A 100 9.11 -9.05 -2.40
CA PHE A 100 8.28 -8.77 -1.23
C PHE A 100 8.14 -10.02 -0.38
N TYR A 101 8.28 -9.86 0.94
CA TYR A 101 7.98 -10.91 1.88
C TYR A 101 6.46 -10.96 2.14
N TYR A 102 5.85 -12.11 1.81
CA TYR A 102 4.43 -12.37 2.07
C TYR A 102 4.31 -13.08 3.43
N PRO A 103 3.77 -12.42 4.46
CA PRO A 103 3.60 -13.05 5.76
C PRO A 103 2.54 -14.15 5.69
N ASP A 104 2.63 -15.11 6.59
CA ASP A 104 1.58 -16.11 6.76
C ASP A 104 0.34 -15.45 7.37
N THR A 105 -0.71 -15.34 6.58
CA THR A 105 -1.95 -14.65 6.98
C THR A 105 -2.73 -15.37 8.07
N ARG A 106 -2.45 -16.66 8.32
CA ARG A 106 -3.13 -17.46 9.34
C ARG A 106 -2.88 -16.99 10.76
N PHE A 107 -1.70 -16.44 11.02
CA PHE A 107 -1.27 -16.05 12.36
C PHE A 107 -1.38 -14.55 12.63
N GLY A 108 -1.69 -13.76 11.59
CA GLY A 108 -1.63 -12.30 11.69
C GLY A 108 -0.21 -11.78 11.94
N VAL A 109 -0.09 -10.48 12.02
CA VAL A 109 1.20 -9.79 12.21
C VAL A 109 1.19 -8.94 13.47
N THR A 110 2.39 -8.47 13.85
CA THR A 110 2.56 -7.52 14.95
C THR A 110 2.90 -6.13 14.39
N SER A 111 2.52 -5.10 15.12
CA SER A 111 2.82 -3.72 14.79
C SER A 111 3.13 -2.89 16.04
N VAL A 112 3.72 -1.73 15.83
CA VAL A 112 3.89 -0.68 16.84
C VAL A 112 3.39 0.65 16.29
N THR A 113 3.02 1.56 17.17
CA THR A 113 2.65 2.92 16.81
C THR A 113 3.87 3.80 16.71
N LEU A 114 3.84 4.79 15.82
CA LEU A 114 4.91 5.77 15.62
C LEU A 114 4.30 7.16 15.40
N ASN A 115 4.65 8.11 16.25
CA ASN A 115 4.17 9.50 16.16
C ASN A 115 4.83 10.19 14.98
N ILE A 116 4.24 10.02 13.81
CA ILE A 116 4.66 10.61 12.54
C ILE A 116 3.42 10.88 11.70
N GLU A 117 3.40 12.03 11.06
CA GLU A 117 2.38 12.43 10.10
C GLU A 117 3.00 12.63 8.71
N ARG A 118 2.26 12.25 7.66
CA ARG A 118 2.68 12.53 6.28
C ARG A 118 2.27 13.94 5.88
N ASP A 119 3.21 14.70 5.34
CA ASP A 119 2.96 16.07 4.87
C ASP A 119 1.88 16.12 3.78
N ASN A 120 1.84 15.13 2.90
CA ASN A 120 0.87 15.04 1.81
C ASN A 120 0.43 13.58 1.57
N PRO A 121 -0.62 13.12 2.29
CA PRO A 121 -1.08 11.73 2.17
C PRO A 121 -1.71 11.39 0.81
N TYR A 122 -2.15 12.40 0.04
CA TYR A 122 -2.79 12.17 -1.27
C TYR A 122 -1.82 11.72 -2.35
N ILE A 123 -0.52 12.00 -2.18
CA ILE A 123 0.51 11.72 -3.17
C ILE A 123 1.27 10.47 -2.77
N LYS A 124 1.30 9.48 -3.67
CA LYS A 124 2.13 8.30 -3.47
C LYS A 124 3.57 8.61 -3.87
N SER A 125 4.26 9.34 -3.00
CA SER A 125 5.64 9.75 -3.16
C SER A 125 6.55 9.14 -2.10
N TYR A 126 7.84 9.16 -2.38
CA TYR A 126 8.86 8.58 -1.54
C TYR A 126 9.57 9.65 -0.74
N ASN A 127 9.35 9.68 0.56
CA ASN A 127 10.12 10.50 1.49
C ASN A 127 11.19 9.62 2.18
N TYR A 128 12.43 9.74 1.75
CA TYR A 128 13.53 8.88 2.22
C TYR A 128 13.76 8.98 3.72
N SER A 129 13.73 10.19 4.28
CA SER A 129 13.97 10.38 5.72
C SER A 129 12.85 9.76 6.57
N LEU A 130 11.61 9.92 6.12
CA LEU A 130 10.44 9.33 6.76
C LEU A 130 10.49 7.79 6.65
N LYS A 131 10.77 7.27 5.46
CA LYS A 131 10.92 5.82 5.25
C LYS A 131 11.99 5.22 6.15
N LYS A 132 13.17 5.83 6.23
CA LYS A 132 14.26 5.36 7.08
C LYS A 132 13.87 5.31 8.56
N LYS A 133 13.08 6.29 9.04
CA LYS A 133 12.57 6.28 10.42
C LYS A 133 11.59 5.12 10.65
N MET A 134 10.69 4.88 9.69
CA MET A 134 9.72 3.78 9.77
C MET A 134 10.42 2.41 9.70
N GLU A 135 11.35 2.22 8.76
CA GLU A 135 12.14 0.99 8.63
C GLU A 135 12.96 0.69 9.89
N LYS A 136 13.61 1.73 10.45
CA LYS A 136 14.32 1.59 11.72
C LYS A 136 13.37 1.19 12.86
N SER A 137 12.19 1.77 12.95
CA SER A 137 11.21 1.40 13.98
C SER A 137 10.72 -0.04 13.82
N ILE A 138 10.52 -0.52 12.58
CA ILE A 138 10.18 -1.91 12.29
C ILE A 138 11.29 -2.86 12.76
N GLU A 139 12.54 -2.54 12.42
CA GLU A 139 13.73 -3.34 12.79
C GLU A 139 13.95 -3.36 14.29
N ASP A 140 14.00 -2.19 14.94
CA ASP A 140 14.25 -2.05 16.38
C ASP A 140 13.21 -2.80 17.24
N ASN A 141 11.97 -2.93 16.77
CA ASN A 141 10.88 -3.59 17.50
C ASN A 141 10.58 -5.02 17.00
N GLY A 142 11.22 -5.47 15.92
CA GLY A 142 10.99 -6.79 15.36
C GLY A 142 9.53 -7.01 14.91
N VAL A 143 8.87 -5.98 14.36
CA VAL A 143 7.47 -6.01 13.95
C VAL A 143 7.32 -5.98 12.43
N TYR A 144 6.14 -6.33 11.94
CA TYR A 144 5.85 -6.31 10.49
C TYR A 144 5.55 -4.90 9.97
N GLU A 145 4.89 -4.08 10.77
CA GLU A 145 4.40 -2.76 10.34
C GLU A 145 4.48 -1.72 11.46
N VAL A 146 4.65 -0.46 11.09
CA VAL A 146 4.43 0.67 12.01
C VAL A 146 3.15 1.40 11.62
N LEU A 147 2.34 1.73 12.62
CA LEU A 147 1.11 2.50 12.47
C LEU A 147 1.41 3.97 12.77
N LEU A 148 1.09 4.83 11.82
CA LEU A 148 1.35 6.26 11.92
C LEU A 148 0.28 6.93 12.77
N VAL A 149 0.71 7.67 13.78
CA VAL A 149 -0.15 8.44 14.69
C VAL A 149 0.11 9.91 14.46
N ASN A 150 -0.96 10.67 14.19
CA ASN A 150 -0.87 12.11 14.00
C ASN A 150 -0.76 12.87 15.33
N LYS A 151 -0.63 14.19 15.28
CA LYS A 151 -0.52 15.07 16.46
C LYS A 151 -1.72 15.02 17.42
N ASP A 152 -2.87 14.59 16.93
CA ASP A 152 -4.11 14.49 17.70
C ASP A 152 -4.30 13.09 18.32
N GLY A 153 -3.28 12.21 18.27
CA GLY A 153 -3.33 10.85 18.79
C GLY A 153 -4.12 9.86 17.90
N LEU A 154 -4.49 10.25 16.68
CA LEU A 154 -5.28 9.43 15.78
C LEU A 154 -4.37 8.54 14.92
N ILE A 155 -4.68 7.25 14.87
CA ILE A 155 -4.02 6.29 13.98
C ILE A 155 -4.55 6.53 12.56
N THR A 156 -3.65 6.88 11.65
CA THR A 156 -4.00 7.22 10.27
C THR A 156 -3.87 6.03 9.34
N GLU A 157 -2.66 5.53 9.15
CA GLU A 157 -2.36 4.43 8.23
C GLU A 157 -1.09 3.67 8.68
N GLY A 158 -0.73 2.59 8.01
CA GLY A 158 0.58 1.96 8.17
C GLY A 158 1.65 2.63 7.31
N SER A 159 2.92 2.24 7.48
CA SER A 159 4.04 2.78 6.69
C SER A 159 3.85 2.54 5.17
N ARG A 160 3.18 1.44 4.81
CA ARG A 160 2.92 0.98 3.43
C ARG A 160 1.52 0.40 3.23
N SER A 161 0.59 0.63 4.15
CA SER A 161 -0.74 0.04 4.19
C SER A 161 -1.78 1.02 4.73
N ASN A 162 -3.07 0.78 4.47
CA ASN A 162 -4.13 1.40 5.27
C ASN A 162 -4.54 0.44 6.38
N ILE A 163 -5.14 0.98 7.46
CA ILE A 163 -5.58 0.22 8.62
C ILE A 163 -7.09 0.31 8.82
N TYR A 164 -7.66 -0.78 9.33
CA TYR A 164 -9.05 -0.90 9.75
C TYR A 164 -9.11 -1.49 11.15
N PHE A 165 -10.08 -1.02 11.92
CA PHE A 165 -10.49 -1.58 13.20
C PHE A 165 -11.91 -2.11 13.09
N ILE A 166 -12.23 -3.16 13.84
CA ILE A 166 -13.55 -3.79 13.85
C ILE A 166 -14.10 -3.77 15.27
N LYS A 167 -15.34 -3.31 15.41
CA LYS A 167 -16.13 -3.44 16.60
C LYS A 167 -17.48 -4.00 16.23
N ASP A 168 -17.83 -5.17 16.77
CA ASP A 168 -19.01 -5.93 16.34
C ASP A 168 -19.01 -6.13 14.82
N ASP A 169 -20.04 -5.71 14.08
CA ASP A 169 -20.17 -5.75 12.62
C ASP A 169 -19.78 -4.44 11.93
N SER A 170 -19.12 -3.55 12.65
CA SER A 170 -18.79 -2.21 12.21
C SER A 170 -17.30 -2.04 12.01
N PHE A 171 -16.90 -1.45 10.87
CA PHE A 171 -15.54 -1.23 10.44
C PHE A 171 -15.20 0.26 10.53
N PHE A 172 -14.02 0.56 11.04
CA PHE A 172 -13.51 1.91 11.22
C PHE A 172 -12.16 2.05 10.51
N THR A 173 -12.00 3.11 9.75
CA THR A 173 -10.74 3.44 9.07
C THR A 173 -10.59 4.95 9.03
N ALA A 174 -9.37 5.46 8.94
CA ALA A 174 -9.16 6.89 8.87
C ALA A 174 -9.79 7.48 7.60
N PRO A 175 -10.33 8.70 7.66
CA PRO A 175 -10.95 9.35 6.53
C PRO A 175 -9.91 9.67 5.44
N ILE A 176 -10.37 9.74 4.20
CA ILE A 176 -9.51 9.83 3.01
C ILE A 176 -8.56 11.04 3.02
N HIS A 177 -8.94 12.12 3.69
CA HIS A 177 -8.09 13.32 3.78
C HIS A 177 -6.87 13.15 4.70
N MET A 178 -6.79 12.06 5.46
CA MET A 178 -5.68 11.78 6.39
C MET A 178 -4.73 10.69 5.87
N VAL A 179 -5.06 10.02 4.78
CA VAL A 179 -4.37 8.79 4.34
C VAL A 179 -4.19 8.73 2.83
N LEU A 180 -3.25 7.92 2.38
CA LEU A 180 -3.20 7.55 0.98
C LEU A 180 -4.45 6.74 0.60
N ASN A 181 -5.11 7.13 -0.50
CA ASN A 181 -6.22 6.36 -1.04
C ASN A 181 -5.72 5.04 -1.66
N GLY A 182 -5.61 4.02 -0.82
CA GLY A 182 -5.09 2.70 -1.23
C GLY A 182 -5.99 2.01 -2.25
N VAL A 183 -5.42 1.45 -3.32
CA VAL A 183 -6.20 0.67 -4.30
C VAL A 183 -6.87 -0.54 -3.64
N THR A 184 -6.16 -1.24 -2.76
CA THR A 184 -6.75 -2.33 -1.96
C THR A 184 -7.84 -1.81 -1.03
N ARG A 185 -7.63 -0.65 -0.36
CA ARG A 185 -8.64 0.01 0.48
C ARG A 185 -9.94 0.27 -0.27
N ILE A 186 -9.86 0.82 -1.49
CA ILE A 186 -11.04 1.09 -2.33
C ILE A 186 -11.87 -0.18 -2.55
N ASN A 187 -11.22 -1.28 -2.88
CA ASN A 187 -11.89 -2.53 -3.18
C ASN A 187 -12.39 -3.23 -1.91
N VAL A 188 -11.66 -3.17 -0.80
CA VAL A 188 -12.11 -3.66 0.52
C VAL A 188 -13.31 -2.88 1.02
N ASN A 189 -13.36 -1.56 0.86
CA ASN A 189 -14.52 -0.73 1.21
C ASN A 189 -15.79 -1.17 0.44
N LYS A 190 -15.65 -1.48 -0.85
CA LYS A 190 -16.77 -2.02 -1.65
C LYS A 190 -17.24 -3.38 -1.10
N ILE A 191 -16.31 -4.25 -0.73
CA ILE A 191 -16.62 -5.58 -0.18
C ILE A 191 -17.32 -5.47 1.16
N ILE A 192 -16.83 -4.64 2.09
CA ILE A 192 -17.46 -4.41 3.40
C ILE A 192 -18.93 -3.98 3.23
N ARG A 193 -19.18 -2.99 2.36
CA ARG A 193 -20.54 -2.51 2.07
C ARG A 193 -21.42 -3.57 1.40
N ASN A 194 -20.87 -4.35 0.45
CA ASN A 194 -21.61 -5.42 -0.24
C ASN A 194 -21.96 -6.61 0.69
N LEU A 195 -21.20 -6.81 1.77
CA LEU A 195 -21.51 -7.78 2.81
C LEU A 195 -22.57 -7.26 3.82
N GLY A 196 -23.01 -6.01 3.67
CA GLY A 196 -24.00 -5.37 4.55
C GLY A 196 -23.43 -4.85 5.86
N PHE A 197 -22.11 -4.74 6.00
CA PHE A 197 -21.45 -4.23 7.20
C PHE A 197 -21.40 -2.70 7.20
N ASN A 198 -21.38 -2.11 8.39
CA ASN A 198 -21.18 -0.68 8.55
C ASN A 198 -19.72 -0.31 8.33
N LEU A 199 -19.47 0.77 7.60
CA LEU A 199 -18.13 1.31 7.38
C LEU A 199 -18.10 2.79 7.73
N PHE A 200 -17.33 3.12 8.76
CA PHE A 200 -17.13 4.48 9.26
C PHE A 200 -15.74 4.98 8.89
N GLU A 201 -15.66 6.11 8.22
CA GLU A 201 -14.40 6.79 7.94
C GLU A 201 -14.03 7.72 9.11
N ASN A 202 -13.77 7.10 10.26
CA ASN A 202 -13.36 7.72 11.51
C ASN A 202 -12.06 7.09 11.99
N ALA A 203 -11.02 7.90 12.15
CA ALA A 203 -9.74 7.45 12.69
C ALA A 203 -9.89 7.04 14.17
N VAL A 204 -9.21 5.96 14.55
CA VAL A 204 -9.21 5.46 15.93
C VAL A 204 -8.10 6.16 16.72
N HIS A 205 -8.38 6.60 17.93
CA HIS A 205 -7.37 7.14 18.83
C HIS A 205 -6.50 6.02 19.40
N VAL A 206 -5.21 6.28 19.58
CA VAL A 206 -4.24 5.28 20.05
C VAL A 206 -4.62 4.69 21.43
N ASP A 207 -5.26 5.47 22.29
CA ASP A 207 -5.72 5.03 23.61
C ASP A 207 -6.99 4.17 23.58
N ASP A 208 -7.62 4.04 22.42
CA ASP A 208 -8.87 3.30 22.24
C ASP A 208 -8.68 1.94 21.55
N ILE A 209 -7.45 1.54 21.26
CA ILE A 209 -7.14 0.28 20.52
C ILE A 209 -7.79 -0.94 21.20
N ASP A 210 -7.74 -1.01 22.52
CA ASP A 210 -8.27 -2.12 23.33
C ASP A 210 -9.79 -2.24 23.33
N LYS A 211 -10.51 -1.22 22.82
CA LYS A 211 -11.97 -1.22 22.68
C LYS A 211 -12.46 -1.98 21.43
N PHE A 212 -11.54 -2.34 20.53
CA PHE A 212 -11.85 -2.99 19.27
C PHE A 212 -11.60 -4.50 19.32
N ASP A 213 -12.44 -5.26 18.61
CA ASP A 213 -12.40 -6.71 18.61
C ASP A 213 -11.34 -7.27 17.66
N ALA A 214 -11.01 -6.51 16.61
CA ALA A 214 -10.00 -6.88 15.62
C ALA A 214 -9.45 -5.65 14.88
N CYS A 215 -8.30 -5.83 14.23
CA CYS A 215 -7.78 -4.87 13.28
C CYS A 215 -7.01 -5.55 12.15
N PHE A 216 -6.92 -4.90 11.01
CA PHE A 216 -6.22 -5.44 9.85
C PHE A 216 -5.67 -4.35 8.94
N LEU A 217 -4.66 -4.72 8.17
CA LEU A 217 -4.03 -3.90 7.15
C LEU A 217 -4.59 -4.21 5.76
N THR A 218 -4.54 -3.21 4.88
CA THR A 218 -4.76 -3.42 3.45
C THR A 218 -3.62 -2.83 2.63
N SER A 219 -3.04 -3.62 1.74
CA SER A 219 -2.00 -3.18 0.83
C SER A 219 -2.00 -3.99 -0.46
N THR A 220 -1.37 -3.48 -1.51
CA THR A 220 -1.20 -4.18 -2.78
C THR A 220 -0.46 -5.51 -2.62
N SER A 221 0.54 -5.54 -1.75
CA SER A 221 1.38 -6.73 -1.56
C SER A 221 0.78 -7.76 -0.62
N SER A 222 0.12 -7.31 0.48
CA SER A 222 -0.38 -8.20 1.54
C SER A 222 -1.88 -8.46 1.47
N ASN A 223 -2.60 -7.79 0.54
CA ASN A 223 -4.06 -7.86 0.45
C ASN A 223 -4.74 -7.40 1.75
N VAL A 224 -5.46 -8.31 2.42
CA VAL A 224 -6.09 -8.14 3.74
C VAL A 224 -5.27 -8.96 4.74
N LEU A 225 -4.66 -8.30 5.71
CA LEU A 225 -3.72 -8.92 6.65
C LEU A 225 -4.08 -8.55 8.09
N SER A 226 -4.44 -9.55 8.91
CA SER A 226 -4.79 -9.35 10.32
C SER A 226 -3.58 -8.86 11.15
N ILE A 227 -3.84 -7.99 12.13
CA ILE A 227 -2.87 -7.60 13.16
C ILE A 227 -3.30 -8.24 14.47
N ASN A 228 -2.44 -9.04 15.09
CA ASN A 228 -2.74 -9.69 16.35
C ASN A 228 -2.11 -9.01 17.58
N ARG A 229 -1.24 -8.01 17.36
CA ARG A 229 -0.68 -7.19 18.45
C ARG A 229 -0.33 -5.79 17.94
N ILE A 230 -0.73 -4.78 18.69
CA ILE A 230 -0.30 -3.39 18.51
C ILE A 230 0.36 -2.94 19.81
N ASN A 231 1.63 -2.55 19.78
CA ASN A 231 2.44 -2.31 20.99
C ASN A 231 2.35 -3.53 21.94
N ASP A 232 1.88 -3.34 23.16
CA ASP A 232 1.66 -4.40 24.15
C ASP A 232 0.23 -4.93 24.16
N ILE A 233 -0.67 -4.41 23.31
CA ILE A 233 -2.09 -4.78 23.29
C ILE A 233 -2.26 -5.98 22.34
N GLN A 234 -2.70 -7.12 22.90
CA GLN A 234 -3.06 -8.31 22.15
C GLN A 234 -4.48 -8.19 21.59
N ILE A 235 -4.65 -8.56 20.33
CA ILE A 235 -5.93 -8.53 19.62
C ILE A 235 -6.04 -9.82 18.80
N ASN A 236 -7.11 -10.61 19.00
CA ASN A 236 -7.28 -11.90 18.29
C ASN A 236 -7.88 -11.71 16.88
N SER A 237 -7.29 -10.83 16.09
CA SER A 237 -7.85 -10.41 14.79
C SER A 237 -7.96 -11.55 13.79
N SER A 238 -7.00 -12.48 13.76
CA SER A 238 -7.03 -13.64 12.83
C SER A 238 -8.22 -14.59 13.08
N GLU A 239 -8.79 -14.58 14.28
CA GLU A 239 -9.97 -15.40 14.65
C GLU A 239 -11.30 -14.65 14.45
N ASN A 240 -11.26 -13.34 14.15
CA ASN A 240 -12.46 -12.52 14.03
C ASN A 240 -13.28 -12.93 12.78
N LYS A 241 -14.54 -13.30 13.01
CA LYS A 241 -15.44 -13.79 11.96
C LYS A 241 -15.72 -12.76 10.85
N TYR A 242 -15.84 -11.50 11.20
CA TYR A 242 -16.15 -10.43 10.24
C TYR A 242 -14.94 -10.12 9.36
N LEU A 243 -13.73 -10.09 9.94
CA LEU A 243 -12.49 -10.00 9.19
C LEU A 243 -12.35 -11.18 8.21
N ASN A 244 -12.60 -12.40 8.68
CA ASN A 244 -12.51 -13.60 7.85
C ASN A 244 -13.51 -13.59 6.69
N MET A 245 -14.72 -13.04 6.88
CA MET A 245 -15.69 -12.84 5.80
C MET A 245 -15.18 -11.84 4.75
N VAL A 246 -14.61 -10.72 5.17
CA VAL A 246 -14.03 -9.71 4.26
C VAL A 246 -12.83 -10.27 3.51
N SER A 247 -11.89 -10.92 4.21
CA SER A 247 -10.69 -11.52 3.61
C SER A 247 -11.05 -12.59 2.58
N SER A 248 -11.93 -13.53 2.93
CA SER A 248 -12.39 -14.59 2.00
C SER A 248 -13.13 -14.00 0.78
N SER A 249 -13.90 -12.94 0.97
CA SER A 249 -14.60 -12.26 -0.12
C SER A 249 -13.63 -11.52 -1.03
N PHE A 250 -12.59 -10.92 -0.47
CA PHE A 250 -11.52 -10.27 -1.24
C PHE A 250 -10.72 -11.30 -2.06
N GLU A 251 -10.36 -12.45 -1.47
CA GLU A 251 -9.68 -13.53 -2.20
C GLU A 251 -10.53 -14.09 -3.34
N LYS A 252 -11.85 -14.28 -3.11
CA LYS A 252 -12.78 -14.70 -4.18
C LYS A 252 -12.88 -13.65 -5.28
N TYR A 253 -12.82 -12.38 -4.93
CA TYR A 253 -12.81 -11.29 -5.90
C TYR A 253 -11.55 -11.30 -6.76
N LEU A 254 -10.35 -11.50 -6.16
CA LEU A 254 -9.09 -11.61 -6.89
C LEU A 254 -9.07 -12.76 -7.91
N LYS A 255 -9.72 -13.88 -7.59
CA LYS A 255 -9.81 -15.04 -8.51
C LYS A 255 -10.69 -14.80 -9.74
N LYS A 256 -11.50 -13.74 -9.73
CA LYS A 256 -12.39 -13.39 -10.86
C LYS A 256 -11.77 -12.37 -11.83
N ILE A 257 -10.70 -11.68 -11.40
CA ILE A 257 -9.92 -10.77 -12.22
C ILE A 257 -8.90 -11.58 -13.04
#